data_9c0c6ade9393ee9f55aa2e1f3626fc51
#
_entry.id   9c0c6ade9393ee9f55aa2e1f3626fc51
#
_cell.length_a   1.000
_cell.length_b   1.000
_cell.length_c   1.000
_cell.angle_alpha   90.00
_cell.angle_beta   90.00
_cell.angle_gamma   90.00
#
_symmetry.space_group_name_H-M   'P 1'
#
loop_
_entity.id
_entity.type
_entity.pdbx_description
1 polymer ?
#
loop_
_entity_poly.entity_id
_entity_poly.type
_entity_poly.pdbx_seq_one_letter_code
_entity_poly.pdbx_strand_id
1 'polypeptide(L)'
;MVIEHLNKPADPSGDGGLVRVRLDLAYDGTDFVGWARQPGERSVQEVLADAIAQISRLPKPPVVTCAGRTGSGVHARGQVAHVDLPVAVVGPRPSANAGAQAAMAALAIDQFEFKLRAVLPRDVMLRSASH
;
A
#
# COMPACT_ATOMS: atom_id res chain seq x y z
N MET A 1 16.00 25.09 -16.74
CA MET A 1 15.09 24.37 -15.86
C MET A 1 14.88 22.98 -16.39
N VAL A 2 14.88 22.01 -15.51
CA VAL A 2 14.72 20.62 -15.89
C VAL A 2 13.24 20.30 -15.92
N ILE A 3 12.67 20.21 -17.10
CA ILE A 3 11.25 19.99 -17.29
C ILE A 3 10.85 18.61 -16.78
N GLU A 4 11.69 17.60 -16.99
CA GLU A 4 11.42 16.25 -16.48
C GLU A 4 11.23 16.21 -14.96
N HIS A 5 11.90 17.11 -14.25
CA HIS A 5 11.73 17.24 -12.81
C HIS A 5 10.29 17.63 -12.46
N LEU A 6 9.68 18.46 -13.29
CA LEU A 6 8.28 18.86 -13.11
C LEU A 6 7.31 17.77 -13.53
N ASN A 7 7.73 16.92 -14.48
CA ASN A 7 6.88 15.87 -15.01
C ASN A 7 6.93 14.58 -14.19
N LYS A 8 7.92 14.43 -13.34
CA LYS A 8 7.99 13.27 -12.45
C LYS A 8 7.03 13.45 -11.29
N PRO A 9 6.37 12.37 -10.87
CA PRO A 9 5.66 12.40 -9.59
C PRO A 9 6.62 12.85 -8.51
N ALA A 10 6.17 13.72 -7.64
CA ALA A 10 6.98 14.11 -6.50
C ALA A 10 7.35 12.86 -5.71
N ASP A 11 8.62 12.70 -5.41
CA ASP A 11 9.09 11.65 -4.53
C ASP A 11 8.80 12.08 -3.09
N PRO A 12 7.78 11.48 -2.44
CA PRO A 12 7.41 11.92 -1.09
C PRO A 12 8.48 11.62 -0.05
N SER A 13 9.42 10.74 -0.35
CA SER A 13 10.52 10.46 0.56
C SER A 13 11.64 11.49 0.46
N GLY A 14 11.73 12.18 -0.69
CA GLY A 14 12.78 13.16 -0.96
C GLY A 14 14.16 12.56 -1.21
N ASP A 15 14.33 11.25 -1.15
CA ASP A 15 15.66 10.66 -1.15
C ASP A 15 15.79 9.32 -1.86
N GLY A 16 14.88 8.93 -2.69
CA GLY A 16 15.19 7.68 -3.33
C GLY A 16 14.10 6.95 -4.08
N GLY A 17 13.01 7.55 -4.30
CA GLY A 17 11.98 6.94 -5.11
C GLY A 17 11.07 5.99 -4.37
N LEU A 18 10.44 5.12 -5.14
CA LEU A 18 9.35 4.29 -4.66
C LEU A 18 9.72 2.82 -4.70
N VAL A 19 9.16 2.08 -3.77
CA VAL A 19 9.28 0.61 -3.69
C VAL A 19 7.89 0.04 -3.87
N ARG A 20 7.76 -0.94 -4.76
CA ARG A 20 6.49 -1.63 -4.98
C ARG A 20 6.30 -2.70 -3.92
N VAL A 21 5.14 -2.66 -3.29
CA VAL A 21 4.73 -3.62 -2.27
C VAL A 21 3.52 -4.38 -2.79
N ARG A 22 3.60 -5.71 -2.73
CA ARG A 22 2.47 -6.60 -3.00
C ARG A 22 1.67 -6.81 -1.73
N LEU A 23 0.37 -6.75 -1.85
CA LEU A 23 -0.56 -7.00 -0.75
C LEU A 23 -1.43 -8.20 -1.11
N ASP A 24 -1.44 -9.19 -0.24
CA ASP A 24 -2.34 -10.34 -0.34
C ASP A 24 -3.48 -10.11 0.65
N LEU A 25 -4.71 -10.05 0.16
CA LEU A 25 -5.86 -9.54 0.89
C LEU A 25 -7.03 -10.49 0.85
N ALA A 26 -7.87 -10.39 1.87
CA ALA A 26 -9.20 -10.97 1.86
C ALA A 26 -10.18 -9.92 2.40
N TYR A 27 -11.41 -9.95 1.94
CA TYR A 27 -12.42 -9.02 2.47
C TYR A 27 -13.83 -9.58 2.33
N ASP A 28 -14.66 -9.15 3.29
CA ASP A 28 -16.11 -9.34 3.23
C ASP A 28 -16.68 -8.13 2.48
N GLY A 29 -17.17 -8.36 1.28
CA GLY A 29 -17.63 -7.29 0.40
C GLY A 29 -19.01 -6.75 0.71
N THR A 30 -19.70 -7.27 1.72
CA THR A 30 -21.10 -6.93 2.02
C THR A 30 -21.36 -5.42 2.07
N ASP A 31 -20.49 -4.69 2.75
CA ASP A 31 -20.65 -3.24 2.95
C ASP A 31 -19.76 -2.40 2.03
N PHE A 32 -19.34 -2.97 0.91
CA PHE A 32 -18.54 -2.30 -0.10
C PHE A 32 -19.29 -2.20 -1.43
N VAL A 33 -19.11 -1.07 -2.12
CA VAL A 33 -19.60 -0.93 -3.49
C VAL A 33 -18.75 -1.66 -4.51
N GLY A 34 -17.70 -2.31 -4.03
CA GLY A 34 -16.74 -3.06 -4.82
C GLY A 34 -15.34 -2.63 -4.51
N TRP A 35 -14.39 -3.08 -5.34
CA TRP A 35 -13.00 -2.70 -5.19
C TRP A 35 -12.77 -1.23 -5.50
N ALA A 36 -13.24 -0.78 -6.68
CA ALA A 36 -12.86 0.51 -7.23
C ALA A 36 -13.50 1.68 -6.49
N ARG A 37 -12.69 2.69 -6.25
CA ARG A 37 -13.11 3.92 -5.61
C ARG A 37 -14.25 4.57 -6.40
N GLN A 38 -15.29 4.97 -5.67
CA GLN A 38 -16.42 5.75 -6.19
C GLN A 38 -16.72 6.88 -5.23
N PRO A 39 -16.95 8.12 -5.72
CA PRO A 39 -17.19 9.26 -4.84
C PRO A 39 -18.38 9.03 -3.90
N GLY A 40 -18.15 9.29 -2.62
CA GLY A 40 -19.19 9.16 -1.61
C GLY A 40 -19.54 7.73 -1.21
N GLU A 41 -18.87 6.73 -1.79
CA GLU A 41 -19.17 5.33 -1.53
C GLU A 41 -17.97 4.63 -0.86
N ARG A 42 -18.26 3.59 -0.10
CA ARG A 42 -17.24 2.82 0.60
C ARG A 42 -16.68 1.74 -0.33
N SER A 43 -15.42 1.87 -0.72
CA SER A 43 -14.73 0.90 -1.57
C SER A 43 -13.52 0.30 -0.85
N VAL A 44 -13.13 -0.92 -1.25
CA VAL A 44 -11.95 -1.58 -0.68
C VAL A 44 -10.69 -0.76 -0.99
N GLN A 45 -10.57 -0.26 -2.21
CA GLN A 45 -9.42 0.54 -2.65
C GLN A 45 -9.23 1.77 -1.77
N GLU A 46 -10.30 2.51 -1.50
CA GLU A 46 -10.23 3.73 -0.70
C GLU A 46 -9.90 3.42 0.76
N VAL A 47 -10.52 2.40 1.33
CA VAL A 47 -10.24 1.97 2.71
C VAL A 47 -8.77 1.59 2.87
N LEU A 48 -8.23 0.83 1.93
CA LEU A 48 -6.82 0.47 1.94
C LEU A 48 -5.90 1.68 1.77
N ALA A 49 -6.20 2.53 0.78
CA ALA A 49 -5.39 3.70 0.51
C ALA A 49 -5.33 4.64 1.71
N ASP A 50 -6.46 4.87 2.36
CA ASP A 50 -6.53 5.73 3.54
C ASP A 50 -5.77 5.12 4.72
N ALA A 51 -5.89 3.82 4.95
CA ALA A 51 -5.17 3.13 6.01
C ALA A 51 -3.65 3.19 5.79
N ILE A 52 -3.21 2.96 4.56
CA ILE A 52 -1.78 3.04 4.20
C ILE A 52 -1.26 4.46 4.40
N ALA A 53 -2.02 5.47 3.96
CA ALA A 53 -1.63 6.87 4.16
C ALA A 53 -1.49 7.20 5.64
N GLN A 54 -2.40 6.69 6.47
CA GLN A 54 -2.37 6.92 7.91
C GLN A 54 -1.12 6.36 8.55
N ILE A 55 -0.81 5.08 8.31
CA ILE A 55 0.33 4.43 8.96
C ILE A 55 1.67 4.88 8.39
N SER A 56 1.69 5.35 7.16
CA SER A 56 2.89 5.79 6.46
C SER A 56 3.08 7.30 6.50
N ARG A 57 2.14 8.01 7.09
CA ARG A 57 2.14 9.49 7.19
C ARG A 57 2.30 10.18 5.84
N LEU A 58 1.61 9.64 4.85
CA LEU A 58 1.63 10.23 3.51
C LEU A 58 0.71 11.46 3.45
N PRO A 59 1.06 12.48 2.67
CA PRO A 59 0.24 13.70 2.55
C PRO A 59 -1.11 13.44 1.86
N LYS A 60 -1.18 12.37 1.08
CA LYS A 60 -2.42 11.95 0.40
C LYS A 60 -2.41 10.45 0.20
N PRO A 61 -3.60 9.83 0.04
CA PRO A 61 -3.69 8.39 -0.17
C PRO A 61 -2.98 7.95 -1.44
N PRO A 62 -2.22 6.84 -1.39
CA PRO A 62 -1.58 6.28 -2.58
C PRO A 62 -2.59 5.57 -3.47
N VAL A 63 -2.21 5.32 -4.71
CA VAL A 63 -3.03 4.50 -5.62
C VAL A 63 -2.73 3.03 -5.34
N VAL A 64 -3.77 2.27 -5.00
CA VAL A 64 -3.68 0.83 -4.80
C VAL A 64 -4.35 0.14 -5.98
N THR A 65 -3.59 -0.70 -6.69
CA THR A 65 -4.06 -1.38 -7.90
C THR A 65 -4.23 -2.86 -7.63
N CYS A 66 -5.37 -3.43 -7.98
CA CYS A 66 -5.62 -4.86 -7.79
C CYS A 66 -5.48 -5.67 -9.07
N ALA A 67 -5.30 -6.98 -8.91
CA ALA A 67 -5.23 -7.92 -10.02
C ALA A 67 -6.60 -8.10 -10.70
N GLY A 68 -7.67 -8.09 -9.92
CA GLY A 68 -9.02 -8.24 -10.46
C GLY A 68 -10.04 -7.46 -9.64
N ARG A 69 -10.75 -6.53 -10.28
CA ARG A 69 -11.78 -5.74 -9.60
C ARG A 69 -12.99 -6.60 -9.27
N THR A 70 -13.50 -6.42 -8.06
CA THR A 70 -14.75 -7.04 -7.62
C THR A 70 -15.87 -6.00 -7.62
N GLY A 71 -17.10 -6.47 -7.79
CA GLY A 71 -18.28 -5.60 -7.77
C GLY A 71 -18.88 -5.43 -6.38
N SER A 72 -20.03 -4.76 -6.35
CA SER A 72 -20.75 -4.48 -5.13
C SER A 72 -21.13 -5.77 -4.40
N GLY A 73 -20.82 -5.84 -3.12
CA GLY A 73 -21.16 -6.98 -2.27
C GLY A 73 -20.32 -8.23 -2.47
N VAL A 74 -19.36 -8.23 -3.38
CA VAL A 74 -18.55 -9.41 -3.71
C VAL A 74 -17.43 -9.59 -2.70
N HIS A 75 -17.33 -10.79 -2.15
CA HIS A 75 -16.25 -11.17 -1.25
C HIS A 75 -15.00 -11.58 -2.01
N ALA A 76 -13.83 -11.49 -1.38
CA ALA A 76 -12.58 -12.01 -1.90
C ALA A 76 -11.83 -12.73 -0.80
N ARG A 77 -11.30 -13.91 -1.10
CA ARG A 77 -10.43 -14.67 -0.19
C ARG A 77 -8.97 -14.49 -0.53
N GLY A 78 -8.66 -14.22 -1.79
CA GLY A 78 -7.30 -14.14 -2.29
C GLY A 78 -7.11 -13.02 -3.31
N GLN A 79 -7.46 -11.80 -2.94
CA GLN A 79 -7.19 -10.64 -3.79
C GLN A 79 -5.72 -10.27 -3.68
N VAL A 80 -5.13 -9.91 -4.81
CA VAL A 80 -3.77 -9.41 -4.87
C VAL A 80 -3.80 -7.97 -5.35
N ALA A 81 -3.09 -7.11 -4.66
CA ALA A 81 -2.95 -5.72 -5.02
C ALA A 81 -1.49 -5.29 -4.89
N HIS A 82 -1.16 -4.15 -5.46
CA HIS A 82 0.14 -3.54 -5.25
C HIS A 82 -0.01 -2.04 -5.02
N VAL A 83 0.98 -1.49 -4.34
CA VAL A 83 1.09 -0.07 -4.06
C VAL A 83 2.56 0.32 -4.10
N ASP A 84 2.85 1.50 -4.63
CA ASP A 84 4.19 2.04 -4.64
C ASP A 84 4.34 3.02 -3.48
N LEU A 85 5.28 2.76 -2.60
CA LEU A 85 5.47 3.52 -1.38
C LEU A 85 6.89 4.08 -1.30
N PRO A 86 7.08 5.21 -0.62
CA PRO A 86 8.42 5.77 -0.44
C PRO A 86 9.37 4.75 0.20
N VAL A 87 10.60 4.73 -0.26
CA VAL A 87 11.64 3.87 0.28
C VAL A 87 11.83 4.07 1.78
N ALA A 88 11.60 5.28 2.27
CA ALA A 88 11.67 5.58 3.69
C ALA A 88 10.64 4.82 4.52
N VAL A 89 9.55 4.36 3.90
CA VAL A 89 8.48 3.63 4.59
C VAL A 89 8.77 2.13 4.64
N VAL A 90 9.13 1.54 3.51
CA VAL A 90 9.19 0.08 3.36
C VAL A 90 10.48 -0.42 2.74
N GLY A 91 11.35 0.46 2.32
CA GLY A 91 12.58 0.11 1.67
C GLY A 91 13.74 -0.02 2.64
N PRO A 92 14.86 -0.58 2.15
CA PRO A 92 16.08 -0.61 2.93
C PRO A 92 16.68 0.79 3.06
N ARG A 93 17.25 1.06 4.21
CA ARG A 93 18.05 2.27 4.39
C ARG A 93 19.40 2.08 3.71
N PRO A 94 20.03 3.15 3.21
CA PRO A 94 21.37 3.03 2.63
C PRO A 94 22.34 2.37 3.60
N SER A 95 23.07 1.38 3.10
CA SER A 95 24.06 0.67 3.86
C SER A 95 25.08 0.09 2.89
N ALA A 96 26.36 0.03 3.29
CA ALA A 96 27.39 -0.61 2.52
C ALA A 96 27.28 -2.15 2.58
N ASN A 97 26.48 -2.68 3.48
CA ASN A 97 26.35 -4.12 3.71
C ASN A 97 25.02 -4.62 3.14
N ALA A 98 25.09 -5.43 2.08
CA ALA A 98 23.91 -5.98 1.41
C ALA A 98 23.07 -6.87 2.33
N GLY A 99 23.69 -7.62 3.22
CA GLY A 99 22.97 -8.44 4.20
C GLY A 99 22.19 -7.59 5.19
N ALA A 100 22.77 -6.48 5.64
CA ALA A 100 22.10 -5.54 6.53
C ALA A 100 20.94 -4.84 5.82
N GLN A 101 21.11 -4.49 4.54
CA GLN A 101 20.04 -3.90 3.75
C GLN A 101 18.84 -4.86 3.61
N ALA A 102 19.11 -6.13 3.30
CA ALA A 102 18.08 -7.15 3.18
C ALA A 102 17.33 -7.35 4.50
N ALA A 103 18.06 -7.40 5.61
CA ALA A 103 17.46 -7.56 6.94
C ALA A 103 16.59 -6.34 7.30
N MET A 104 17.05 -5.13 6.99
CA MET A 104 16.28 -3.91 7.26
C MET A 104 15.03 -3.83 6.38
N ALA A 105 15.11 -4.27 5.13
CA ALA A 105 13.96 -4.32 4.23
C ALA A 105 12.91 -5.30 4.75
N ALA A 106 13.32 -6.48 5.19
CA ALA A 106 12.42 -7.47 5.78
C ALA A 106 11.74 -6.93 7.03
N LEU A 107 12.50 -6.28 7.92
CA LEU A 107 11.95 -5.68 9.14
C LEU A 107 10.96 -4.56 8.81
N ALA A 108 11.26 -3.73 7.83
CA ALA A 108 10.39 -2.64 7.43
C ALA A 108 9.06 -3.16 6.90
N ILE A 109 9.05 -4.23 6.12
CA ILE A 109 7.83 -4.83 5.59
C ILE A 109 7.02 -5.50 6.71
N ASP A 110 7.67 -6.15 7.66
CA ASP A 110 7.00 -6.75 8.82
C ASP A 110 6.31 -5.68 9.67
N GLN A 111 6.97 -4.56 9.90
CA GLN A 111 6.40 -3.44 10.63
C GLN A 111 5.23 -2.83 9.88
N PHE A 112 5.33 -2.72 8.56
CA PHE A 112 4.25 -2.25 7.71
C PHE A 112 3.01 -3.15 7.84
N GLU A 113 3.20 -4.47 7.73
CA GLU A 113 2.12 -5.44 7.93
C GLU A 113 1.43 -5.26 9.28
N PHE A 114 2.22 -5.17 10.34
CA PHE A 114 1.71 -5.04 11.70
C PHE A 114 0.86 -3.78 11.86
N LYS A 115 1.38 -2.65 11.39
CA LYS A 115 0.68 -1.37 11.49
C LYS A 115 -0.59 -1.35 10.65
N LEU A 116 -0.54 -1.89 9.44
CA LEU A 116 -1.69 -1.90 8.54
C LEU A 116 -2.81 -2.76 9.10
N ARG A 117 -2.49 -3.94 9.62
CA ARG A 117 -3.47 -4.79 10.29
C ARG A 117 -4.16 -4.10 11.47
N ALA A 118 -3.41 -3.27 12.19
CA ALA A 118 -3.94 -2.57 13.36
C ALA A 118 -5.00 -1.53 13.02
N VAL A 119 -4.96 -0.94 11.83
CA VAL A 119 -5.88 0.15 11.43
C VAL A 119 -6.93 -0.28 10.41
N LEU A 120 -6.79 -1.44 9.79
CA LEU A 120 -7.81 -1.92 8.86
C LEU A 120 -9.10 -2.27 9.57
N PRO A 121 -10.26 -2.00 8.96
CA PRO A 121 -11.54 -2.42 9.52
C PRO A 121 -11.66 -3.95 9.48
N ARG A 122 -12.62 -4.48 10.24
CA ARG A 122 -12.80 -5.94 10.39
C ARG A 122 -13.09 -6.65 9.09
N ASP A 123 -13.69 -5.97 8.14
CA ASP A 123 -14.08 -6.58 6.88
C ASP A 123 -12.98 -6.56 5.81
N VAL A 124 -11.79 -6.06 6.15
CA VAL A 124 -10.61 -6.15 5.28
C VAL A 124 -9.46 -6.79 6.05
N MET A 125 -8.94 -7.89 5.52
CA MET A 125 -7.82 -8.60 6.13
C MET A 125 -6.60 -8.53 5.25
N LEU A 126 -5.48 -8.08 5.80
CA LEU A 126 -4.18 -8.21 5.16
C LEU A 126 -3.62 -9.57 5.53
N ARG A 127 -3.42 -10.42 4.53
CA ARG A 127 -2.83 -11.74 4.72
C ARG A 127 -1.32 -11.66 4.76
N SER A 128 -0.73 -10.92 3.82
CA SER A 128 0.71 -10.67 3.81
C SER A 128 1.03 -9.45 2.96
N ALA A 129 2.20 -8.87 3.22
CA ALA A 129 2.79 -7.86 2.37
C ALA A 129 4.22 -8.31 2.04
N SER A 130 4.68 -8.00 0.82
CA SER A 130 6.01 -8.37 0.35
C SER A 130 6.51 -7.38 -0.69
N HIS A 131 7.82 -7.34 -0.84
CA HIS A 131 8.44 -6.52 -1.87
C HIS A 131 8.26 -7.11 -3.27
#